data_ff66023143bf70bc6341d90dac5c958f
#
_entry.id   ff66023143bf70bc6341d90dac5c958f
#
_cell.length_a   1.000
_cell.length_b   1.000
_cell.length_c   1.000
_cell.angle_alpha   90.00
_cell.angle_beta   90.00
_cell.angle_gamma   90.00
#
_symmetry.space_group_name_H-M   'P 1'
#
loop_
_entity.id
_entity.type
_entity.pdbx_description
1 polymer ?
#
loop_
_entity_poly.entity_id
_entity_poly.type
_entity_poly.pdbx_seq_one_letter_code
_entity_poly.pdbx_strand_id
1 'polypeptide(L)'
;MFDKILIANRGEIALRVLRACKELGIATVAVHSTADADAMHVRLADESVCIGPPPATDSYLNMPALLAACEITGADAVHPGYGFLSENARFADILESHNIRFIGPKADHIRIMGDKIEAKRTALSLGIPCVPGSDGGVSEESEALKVAAKIGYPVIVKAAAGGGGRGMKVARNESDLVHALQTARTEAKAAFGDDAVYLEKYLEKPRHIEIQVLGDGQGNAVHLGERDCSLQRRHQKVWEEATSPALNAEAREKIGAVCAKAMQKLSYLGAGTIEFLYEDGEFYFIEMNTRIQVEHPVTEMITGIDLVNEQIRIASGLPLSFTQEDVKISGHAIECRINAEHPSTFRPSPGTIGYFHPPGGLGVRVDSAAYQGYRIPPHYDSLIGKLIVHGRTRNECLMRLRRALDEFVVEGIDTTLPLFRELVRNADVQNGDYDIHWLEKFLKPQDH
;
A
#
# COMPACT_ATOMS: atom_id res chain seq x y z
N MET A 1 -10.31 -21.14 -15.04
CA MET A 1 -9.02 -20.41 -15.06
C MET A 1 -9.01 -19.58 -16.33
N PHE A 2 -8.37 -18.43 -16.35
CA PHE A 2 -8.27 -17.59 -17.54
C PHE A 2 -7.32 -18.21 -18.58
N ASP A 3 -7.56 -17.93 -19.85
CA ASP A 3 -6.65 -18.31 -20.94
C ASP A 3 -5.58 -17.25 -21.17
N LYS A 4 -5.95 -15.96 -21.06
CA LYS A 4 -5.06 -14.84 -21.32
C LYS A 4 -5.36 -13.63 -20.41
N ILE A 5 -4.33 -13.09 -19.76
CA ILE A 5 -4.43 -11.92 -18.88
C ILE A 5 -3.67 -10.75 -19.47
N LEU A 6 -4.33 -9.59 -19.58
CA LEU A 6 -3.69 -8.32 -19.85
C LEU A 6 -3.25 -7.69 -18.53
N ILE A 7 -1.97 -7.29 -18.46
CA ILE A 7 -1.37 -6.67 -17.28
C ILE A 7 -1.41 -5.15 -17.46
N ALA A 8 -2.39 -4.50 -16.82
CA ALA A 8 -2.63 -3.06 -16.95
C ALA A 8 -1.74 -2.26 -15.98
N ASN A 9 -0.44 -2.52 -16.03
CA ASN A 9 0.56 -1.85 -15.19
C ASN A 9 1.95 -1.93 -15.83
N ARG A 10 2.96 -1.42 -15.14
CA ARG A 10 4.36 -1.36 -15.57
C ARG A 10 5.33 -1.70 -14.43
N GLY A 11 6.62 -1.75 -14.76
CA GLY A 11 7.67 -1.88 -13.75
C GLY A 11 7.68 -3.25 -13.06
N GLU A 12 8.08 -3.26 -11.79
CA GLU A 12 8.26 -4.49 -11.03
C GLU A 12 6.94 -5.24 -10.84
N ILE A 13 5.83 -4.53 -10.61
CA ILE A 13 4.53 -5.18 -10.38
C ILE A 13 3.99 -5.87 -11.64
N ALA A 14 4.20 -5.28 -12.81
CA ALA A 14 3.84 -5.94 -14.07
C ALA A 14 4.64 -7.24 -14.25
N LEU A 15 5.93 -7.21 -13.94
CA LEU A 15 6.77 -8.41 -13.98
C LEU A 15 6.36 -9.44 -12.90
N ARG A 16 5.94 -8.99 -11.71
CA ARG A 16 5.42 -9.87 -10.64
C ARG A 16 4.15 -10.61 -11.07
N VAL A 17 3.21 -9.89 -11.67
CA VAL A 17 1.98 -10.49 -12.21
C VAL A 17 2.29 -11.46 -13.35
N LEU A 18 3.18 -11.07 -14.25
CA LEU A 18 3.62 -11.92 -15.37
C LEU A 18 4.18 -13.26 -14.88
N ARG A 19 5.00 -13.25 -13.82
CA ARG A 19 5.54 -14.46 -13.20
C ARG A 19 4.42 -15.38 -12.71
N ALA A 20 3.43 -14.83 -11.98
CA ALA A 20 2.29 -15.61 -11.49
C ALA A 20 1.47 -16.20 -12.65
N CYS A 21 1.20 -15.44 -13.70
CA CYS A 21 0.51 -15.94 -14.90
C CYS A 21 1.27 -17.10 -15.55
N LYS A 22 2.58 -16.98 -15.72
CA LYS A 22 3.39 -18.04 -16.34
C LYS A 22 3.44 -19.32 -15.49
N GLU A 23 3.50 -19.20 -14.16
CA GLU A 23 3.44 -20.34 -13.24
C GLU A 23 2.05 -21.04 -13.25
N LEU A 24 0.98 -20.29 -13.56
CA LEU A 24 -0.36 -20.81 -13.75
C LEU A 24 -0.63 -21.34 -15.18
N GLY A 25 0.33 -21.19 -16.10
CA GLY A 25 0.15 -21.57 -17.50
C GLY A 25 -0.76 -20.65 -18.30
N ILE A 26 -0.92 -19.40 -17.89
CA ILE A 26 -1.78 -18.38 -18.49
C ILE A 26 -0.97 -17.48 -19.41
N ALA A 27 -1.46 -17.27 -20.64
CA ALA A 27 -0.84 -16.35 -21.59
C ALA A 27 -0.91 -14.90 -21.11
N THR A 28 0.11 -14.09 -21.43
CA THR A 28 0.27 -12.73 -20.92
C THR A 28 0.29 -11.69 -22.01
N VAL A 29 -0.42 -10.59 -21.81
CA VAL A 29 -0.32 -9.38 -22.63
C VAL A 29 0.25 -8.26 -21.77
N ALA A 30 1.44 -7.76 -22.13
CA ALA A 30 2.00 -6.56 -21.53
C ALA A 30 1.50 -5.32 -22.28
N VAL A 31 0.98 -4.33 -21.54
CA VAL A 31 0.79 -3.00 -22.14
C VAL A 31 1.96 -2.11 -21.78
N HIS A 32 2.26 -1.15 -22.67
CA HIS A 32 3.33 -0.20 -22.42
C HIS A 32 3.09 1.14 -23.13
N SER A 33 3.59 2.22 -22.54
CA SER A 33 3.76 3.47 -23.25
C SER A 33 5.00 3.39 -24.17
N THR A 34 5.18 4.35 -25.05
CA THR A 34 6.39 4.42 -25.89
C THR A 34 7.67 4.55 -25.06
N ALA A 35 7.63 5.07 -23.83
CA ALA A 35 8.79 5.16 -22.93
C ALA A 35 9.19 3.82 -22.30
N ASP A 36 8.28 2.85 -22.23
CA ASP A 36 8.50 1.54 -21.61
C ASP A 36 8.67 0.41 -22.64
N ALA A 37 8.85 0.70 -23.91
CA ALA A 37 8.96 -0.32 -24.98
C ALA A 37 10.06 -1.36 -24.70
N ASP A 38 11.15 -0.96 -24.04
CA ASP A 38 12.26 -1.85 -23.67
C ASP A 38 12.16 -2.43 -22.27
N ALA A 39 11.04 -2.21 -21.56
CA ALA A 39 10.87 -2.68 -20.19
C ALA A 39 10.82 -4.22 -20.13
N MET A 40 11.29 -4.79 -19.01
CA MET A 40 11.45 -6.23 -18.85
C MET A 40 10.13 -7.00 -18.98
N HIS A 41 9.02 -6.45 -18.47
CA HIS A 41 7.71 -7.08 -18.58
C HIS A 41 7.22 -7.15 -20.03
N VAL A 42 7.61 -6.19 -20.88
CA VAL A 42 7.31 -6.20 -22.31
C VAL A 42 8.11 -7.29 -23.05
N ARG A 43 9.40 -7.44 -22.70
CA ARG A 43 10.28 -8.45 -23.30
C ARG A 43 9.90 -9.89 -22.97
N LEU A 44 9.28 -10.12 -21.81
CA LEU A 44 8.98 -11.44 -21.27
C LEU A 44 7.53 -11.88 -21.45
N ALA A 45 6.63 -10.97 -21.81
CA ALA A 45 5.25 -11.29 -22.10
C ALA A 45 5.11 -12.06 -23.42
N ASP A 46 4.01 -12.81 -23.56
CA ASP A 46 3.73 -13.54 -24.78
C ASP A 46 3.30 -12.60 -25.92
N GLU A 47 2.57 -11.53 -25.57
CA GLU A 47 2.18 -10.44 -26.45
C GLU A 47 2.42 -9.08 -25.80
N SER A 48 2.57 -8.04 -26.60
CA SER A 48 2.66 -6.66 -26.07
C SER A 48 1.91 -5.68 -26.95
N VAL A 49 1.33 -4.65 -26.32
CA VAL A 49 0.59 -3.59 -27.01
C VAL A 49 1.04 -2.22 -26.51
N CYS A 50 1.46 -1.36 -27.44
CA CYS A 50 1.72 0.04 -27.13
C CYS A 50 0.38 0.77 -26.99
N ILE A 51 0.14 1.35 -25.81
CA ILE A 51 -1.14 2.02 -25.46
C ILE A 51 -1.07 3.54 -25.51
N GLY A 52 0.04 4.12 -25.93
CA GLY A 52 0.16 5.57 -26.09
C GLY A 52 1.52 6.16 -25.75
N PRO A 53 1.61 7.50 -25.72
CA PRO A 53 2.82 8.24 -25.38
C PRO A 53 3.15 8.13 -23.88
N PRO A 54 4.31 8.70 -23.42
CA PRO A 54 4.79 8.56 -22.06
C PRO A 54 3.86 9.08 -20.96
N PRO A 55 3.11 10.21 -21.10
CA PRO A 55 2.22 10.64 -20.01
C PRO A 55 1.21 9.56 -19.61
N ALA A 56 1.08 9.32 -18.32
CA ALA A 56 0.19 8.26 -17.80
C ALA A 56 -1.28 8.48 -18.19
N THR A 57 -1.73 9.74 -18.27
CA THR A 57 -3.08 10.11 -18.72
C THR A 57 -3.40 9.65 -20.14
N ASP A 58 -2.39 9.57 -20.99
CA ASP A 58 -2.51 9.23 -22.39
C ASP A 58 -2.17 7.76 -22.68
N SER A 59 -1.79 7.00 -21.65
CA SER A 59 -1.38 5.59 -21.72
C SER A 59 -2.01 4.74 -20.61
N TYR A 60 -1.35 4.57 -19.46
CA TYR A 60 -1.77 3.66 -18.38
C TYR A 60 -3.09 4.06 -17.70
N LEU A 61 -3.50 5.32 -17.78
CA LEU A 61 -4.81 5.82 -17.31
C LEU A 61 -5.85 5.95 -18.43
N ASN A 62 -5.48 5.63 -19.66
CA ASN A 62 -6.37 5.69 -20.82
C ASN A 62 -7.20 4.40 -20.93
N MET A 63 -8.40 4.41 -20.30
CA MET A 63 -9.30 3.25 -20.29
C MET A 63 -9.69 2.76 -21.70
N PRO A 64 -10.02 3.64 -22.68
CA PRO A 64 -10.29 3.21 -24.06
C PRO A 64 -9.12 2.45 -24.70
N ALA A 65 -7.88 2.91 -24.50
CA ALA A 65 -6.70 2.25 -25.06
C ALA A 65 -6.47 0.86 -24.43
N LEU A 66 -6.69 0.74 -23.11
CA LEU A 66 -6.58 -0.53 -22.40
C LEU A 66 -7.67 -1.52 -22.84
N LEU A 67 -8.91 -1.04 -22.99
CA LEU A 67 -10.02 -1.87 -23.49
C LEU A 67 -9.75 -2.35 -24.93
N ALA A 68 -9.31 -1.47 -25.81
CA ALA A 68 -8.94 -1.84 -27.18
C ALA A 68 -7.79 -2.87 -27.20
N ALA A 69 -6.81 -2.76 -26.29
CA ALA A 69 -5.76 -3.74 -26.15
C ALA A 69 -6.30 -5.12 -25.73
N CYS A 70 -7.30 -5.19 -24.82
CA CYS A 70 -7.97 -6.43 -24.48
C CYS A 70 -8.69 -7.06 -25.68
N GLU A 71 -9.44 -6.26 -26.43
CA GLU A 71 -10.22 -6.71 -27.60
C GLU A 71 -9.32 -7.24 -28.71
N ILE A 72 -8.24 -6.52 -29.04
CA ILE A 72 -7.29 -6.89 -30.09
C ILE A 72 -6.55 -8.21 -29.76
N THR A 73 -6.20 -8.39 -28.49
CA THR A 73 -5.44 -9.57 -28.05
C THR A 73 -6.30 -10.73 -27.60
N GLY A 74 -7.60 -10.51 -27.43
CA GLY A 74 -8.52 -11.51 -26.89
C GLY A 74 -8.23 -11.85 -25.42
N ALA A 75 -7.75 -10.88 -24.62
CA ALA A 75 -7.58 -11.08 -23.19
C ALA A 75 -8.93 -11.20 -22.49
N ASP A 76 -9.12 -12.21 -21.68
CA ASP A 76 -10.35 -12.50 -20.93
C ASP A 76 -10.35 -11.94 -19.50
N ALA A 77 -9.18 -11.47 -19.04
CA ALA A 77 -9.07 -10.79 -17.75
C ALA A 77 -7.98 -9.71 -17.78
N VAL A 78 -8.10 -8.75 -16.84
CA VAL A 78 -7.14 -7.66 -16.62
C VAL A 78 -6.66 -7.67 -15.18
N HIS A 79 -5.34 -7.74 -14.99
CA HIS A 79 -4.72 -7.52 -13.68
C HIS A 79 -4.19 -6.09 -13.58
N PRO A 80 -4.75 -5.25 -12.70
CA PRO A 80 -4.38 -3.85 -12.63
C PRO A 80 -3.11 -3.58 -11.79
N GLY A 81 -2.60 -4.58 -11.05
CA GLY A 81 -1.52 -4.38 -10.09
C GLY A 81 -1.91 -3.42 -8.96
N TYR A 82 -1.08 -2.43 -8.70
CA TYR A 82 -1.33 -1.31 -7.78
C TYR A 82 -1.08 0.03 -8.47
N GLY A 83 -1.65 1.13 -7.94
CA GLY A 83 -1.62 2.44 -8.61
C GLY A 83 -2.48 2.48 -9.87
N PHE A 84 -2.30 3.48 -10.70
CA PHE A 84 -3.06 3.70 -11.93
C PHE A 84 -4.57 3.46 -11.79
N LEU A 85 -5.11 2.43 -12.44
CA LEU A 85 -6.55 2.11 -12.44
C LEU A 85 -6.94 1.00 -11.46
N SER A 86 -6.03 0.55 -10.58
CA SER A 86 -6.29 -0.57 -9.67
C SER A 86 -7.43 -0.34 -8.67
N GLU A 87 -7.71 0.91 -8.34
CA GLU A 87 -8.83 1.32 -7.46
C GLU A 87 -9.85 2.19 -8.18
N ASN A 88 -9.98 1.99 -9.49
CA ASN A 88 -10.95 2.71 -10.32
C ASN A 88 -12.19 1.87 -10.58
N ALA A 89 -13.28 2.15 -9.85
CA ALA A 89 -14.54 1.42 -9.97
C ALA A 89 -15.14 1.49 -11.38
N ARG A 90 -15.00 2.65 -12.07
CA ARG A 90 -15.50 2.82 -13.44
C ARG A 90 -14.77 1.90 -14.42
N PHE A 91 -13.46 1.73 -14.23
CA PHE A 91 -12.68 0.82 -15.07
C PHE A 91 -13.11 -0.65 -14.86
N ALA A 92 -13.34 -1.05 -13.61
CA ALA A 92 -13.88 -2.37 -13.31
C ALA A 92 -15.24 -2.61 -13.96
N ASP A 93 -16.19 -1.65 -13.87
CA ASP A 93 -17.50 -1.74 -14.53
C ASP A 93 -17.39 -1.83 -16.06
N ILE A 94 -16.51 -1.03 -16.67
CA ILE A 94 -16.31 -1.05 -18.13
C ILE A 94 -15.82 -2.42 -18.57
N LEU A 95 -14.83 -2.99 -17.92
CA LEU A 95 -14.30 -4.31 -18.24
C LEU A 95 -15.39 -5.40 -18.12
N GLU A 96 -16.13 -5.40 -17.01
CA GLU A 96 -17.20 -6.38 -16.78
C GLU A 96 -18.34 -6.26 -17.81
N SER A 97 -18.67 -5.03 -18.24
CA SER A 97 -19.67 -4.83 -19.29
C SER A 97 -19.24 -5.36 -20.67
N HIS A 98 -17.94 -5.57 -20.88
CA HIS A 98 -17.36 -6.19 -22.08
C HIS A 98 -16.99 -7.67 -21.88
N ASN A 99 -17.48 -8.30 -20.81
CA ASN A 99 -17.19 -9.68 -20.43
C ASN A 99 -15.67 -9.94 -20.20
N ILE A 100 -14.93 -8.91 -19.78
CA ILE A 100 -13.54 -9.02 -19.39
C ILE A 100 -13.48 -8.95 -17.86
N ARG A 101 -12.87 -9.95 -17.21
CA ARG A 101 -12.81 -9.99 -15.75
C ARG A 101 -11.77 -8.99 -15.22
N PHE A 102 -12.21 -8.13 -14.30
CA PHE A 102 -11.29 -7.34 -13.48
C PHE A 102 -10.73 -8.20 -12.35
N ILE A 103 -9.40 -8.39 -12.28
CA ILE A 103 -8.75 -9.15 -11.20
C ILE A 103 -8.57 -8.23 -10.00
N GLY A 104 -9.58 -8.20 -9.16
CA GLY A 104 -9.72 -7.33 -8.00
C GLY A 104 -11.12 -7.42 -7.41
N PRO A 105 -11.47 -6.51 -6.49
CA PRO A 105 -12.78 -6.51 -5.87
C PRO A 105 -13.87 -6.01 -6.83
N LYS A 106 -15.12 -6.22 -6.43
CA LYS A 106 -16.28 -5.66 -7.15
C LYS A 106 -16.23 -4.13 -7.16
N ALA A 107 -16.70 -3.53 -8.25
CA ALA A 107 -16.72 -2.07 -8.40
C ALA A 107 -17.38 -1.34 -7.22
N ASP A 108 -18.44 -1.91 -6.64
CA ASP A 108 -19.13 -1.34 -5.47
C ASP A 108 -18.24 -1.31 -4.22
N HIS A 109 -17.42 -2.34 -4.01
CA HIS A 109 -16.46 -2.35 -2.89
C HIS A 109 -15.38 -1.27 -3.08
N ILE A 110 -14.92 -1.08 -4.33
CA ILE A 110 -13.97 -0.01 -4.65
C ILE A 110 -14.59 1.36 -4.36
N ARG A 111 -15.85 1.60 -4.74
CA ARG A 111 -16.57 2.87 -4.47
C ARG A 111 -16.72 3.13 -2.98
N ILE A 112 -17.22 2.14 -2.23
CA ILE A 112 -17.46 2.28 -0.79
C ILE A 112 -16.16 2.58 -0.05
N MET A 113 -15.09 1.83 -0.35
CA MET A 113 -13.81 1.99 0.35
C MET A 113 -12.99 3.17 -0.16
N GLY A 114 -13.26 3.66 -1.36
CA GLY A 114 -12.63 4.87 -1.93
C GLY A 114 -13.18 6.18 -1.37
N ASP A 115 -14.38 6.18 -0.79
CA ASP A 115 -14.95 7.33 -0.08
C ASP A 115 -14.64 7.24 1.41
N LYS A 116 -13.91 8.22 1.95
CA LYS A 116 -13.44 8.18 3.35
C LYS A 116 -14.57 8.12 4.39
N ILE A 117 -15.68 8.77 4.11
CA ILE A 117 -16.84 8.81 5.03
C ILE A 117 -17.56 7.47 4.98
N GLU A 118 -17.86 6.97 3.79
CA GLU A 118 -18.51 5.68 3.60
C GLU A 118 -17.62 4.52 4.07
N ALA A 119 -16.31 4.57 3.83
CA ALA A 119 -15.37 3.59 4.32
C ALA A 119 -15.36 3.51 5.86
N LYS A 120 -15.30 4.67 6.55
CA LYS A 120 -15.33 4.72 8.01
C LYS A 120 -16.68 4.21 8.56
N ARG A 121 -17.80 4.62 7.96
CA ARG A 121 -19.13 4.16 8.32
C ARG A 121 -19.28 2.65 8.14
N THR A 122 -18.82 2.15 7.02
CA THR A 122 -18.81 0.71 6.71
C THR A 122 -17.94 -0.05 7.71
N ALA A 123 -16.72 0.42 7.97
CA ALA A 123 -15.81 -0.18 8.94
C ALA A 123 -16.46 -0.30 10.33
N LEU A 124 -17.07 0.78 10.83
CA LEU A 124 -17.80 0.78 12.11
C LEU A 124 -18.94 -0.24 12.12
N SER A 125 -19.75 -0.29 11.05
CA SER A 125 -20.88 -1.24 10.94
C SER A 125 -20.44 -2.70 10.94
N LEU A 126 -19.22 -2.95 10.46
CA LEU A 126 -18.61 -4.29 10.41
C LEU A 126 -17.88 -4.66 11.70
N GLY A 127 -17.73 -3.72 12.64
CA GLY A 127 -17.06 -3.91 13.92
C GLY A 127 -15.55 -3.67 13.86
N ILE A 128 -15.04 -3.01 12.83
CA ILE A 128 -13.64 -2.58 12.74
C ILE A 128 -13.46 -1.35 13.64
N PRO A 129 -12.46 -1.33 14.54
CA PRO A 129 -12.23 -0.21 15.45
C PRO A 129 -11.79 1.05 14.68
N CYS A 130 -12.43 2.17 14.97
CA CYS A 130 -12.13 3.46 14.33
C CYS A 130 -11.71 4.49 15.39
N VAL A 131 -11.01 5.55 14.93
CA VAL A 131 -10.64 6.66 15.82
C VAL A 131 -11.89 7.25 16.46
N PRO A 132 -11.95 7.33 17.80
CA PRO A 132 -13.04 8.01 18.49
C PRO A 132 -13.11 9.48 18.06
N GLY A 133 -14.30 9.99 17.79
CA GLY A 133 -14.48 11.34 17.31
C GLY A 133 -15.92 11.80 17.36
N SER A 134 -16.20 12.94 16.71
CA SER A 134 -17.55 13.44 16.53
C SER A 134 -18.32 12.61 15.50
N ASP A 135 -19.63 12.56 15.67
CA ASP A 135 -20.55 11.89 14.75
C ASP A 135 -20.92 12.85 13.61
N GLY A 136 -19.93 13.09 12.71
CA GLY A 136 -20.03 14.07 11.63
C GLY A 136 -19.44 15.43 11.98
N GLY A 137 -19.86 16.45 11.23
CA GLY A 137 -19.40 17.82 11.43
C GLY A 137 -19.88 18.41 12.75
N VAL A 138 -19.01 19.17 13.39
CA VAL A 138 -19.32 19.89 14.63
C VAL A 138 -19.64 21.35 14.28
N SER A 139 -20.86 21.80 14.58
CA SER A 139 -21.30 23.16 14.28
C SER A 139 -21.06 24.14 15.44
N GLU A 140 -21.20 23.68 16.67
CA GLU A 140 -21.15 24.50 17.88
C GLU A 140 -19.90 24.19 18.72
N GLU A 141 -19.33 25.22 19.35
CA GLU A 141 -18.20 25.09 20.25
C GLU A 141 -18.55 24.20 21.47
N SER A 142 -19.76 24.37 22.03
CA SER A 142 -20.25 23.58 23.16
C SER A 142 -20.36 22.07 22.85
N GLU A 143 -20.67 21.73 21.61
CA GLU A 143 -20.69 20.36 21.12
C GLU A 143 -19.27 19.79 21.04
N ALA A 144 -18.34 20.56 20.47
CA ALA A 144 -16.94 20.19 20.36
C ALA A 144 -16.32 19.89 21.74
N LEU A 145 -16.58 20.75 22.71
CA LEU A 145 -16.11 20.58 24.09
C LEU A 145 -16.65 19.29 24.75
N LYS A 146 -17.93 18.98 24.53
CA LYS A 146 -18.52 17.73 25.01
C LYS A 146 -17.90 16.49 24.36
N VAL A 147 -17.69 16.53 23.05
CA VAL A 147 -17.03 15.44 22.31
C VAL A 147 -15.60 15.26 22.82
N ALA A 148 -14.82 16.34 22.93
CA ALA A 148 -13.44 16.27 23.42
C ALA A 148 -13.35 15.75 24.86
N ALA A 149 -14.25 16.16 25.73
CA ALA A 149 -14.33 15.63 27.11
C ALA A 149 -14.61 14.13 27.14
N LYS A 150 -15.46 13.63 26.22
CA LYS A 150 -15.80 12.20 26.10
C LYS A 150 -14.64 11.35 25.59
N ILE A 151 -13.92 11.81 24.56
CA ILE A 151 -12.83 11.05 23.91
C ILE A 151 -11.46 11.26 24.58
N GLY A 152 -11.32 12.31 25.38
CA GLY A 152 -10.09 12.69 26.09
C GLY A 152 -9.09 13.42 25.20
N TYR A 153 -8.42 14.42 25.80
CA TYR A 153 -7.31 15.14 25.13
C TYR A 153 -6.04 14.26 25.01
N PRO A 154 -5.15 14.53 24.04
CA PRO A 154 -5.30 15.52 23.00
C PRO A 154 -6.30 15.12 21.91
N VAL A 155 -6.91 16.11 21.25
CA VAL A 155 -7.81 15.93 20.12
C VAL A 155 -7.32 16.71 18.91
N ILE A 156 -7.73 16.30 17.72
CA ILE A 156 -7.45 16.99 16.48
C ILE A 156 -8.75 17.45 15.82
N VAL A 157 -8.78 18.72 15.44
CA VAL A 157 -9.85 19.29 14.63
C VAL A 157 -9.43 19.15 13.15
N LYS A 158 -10.32 18.62 12.31
CA LYS A 158 -10.08 18.40 10.88
C LYS A 158 -11.18 19.03 10.04
N ALA A 159 -10.81 19.64 8.91
CA ALA A 159 -11.78 20.06 7.90
C ALA A 159 -12.49 18.87 7.28
N ALA A 160 -13.84 18.94 7.16
CA ALA A 160 -14.64 17.87 6.56
C ALA A 160 -14.33 17.68 5.06
N ALA A 161 -14.15 18.78 4.35
CA ALA A 161 -13.80 18.80 2.91
C ALA A 161 -12.30 18.71 2.63
N GLY A 162 -11.44 18.51 3.65
CA GLY A 162 -9.99 18.65 3.55
C GLY A 162 -9.25 17.34 3.30
N GLY A 163 -8.05 17.47 2.73
CA GLY A 163 -7.06 16.41 2.57
C GLY A 163 -5.63 16.98 2.60
N GLY A 164 -4.62 16.11 2.77
CA GLY A 164 -3.22 16.52 2.71
C GLY A 164 -2.71 17.38 3.87
N GLY A 165 -3.35 17.31 5.04
CA GLY A 165 -2.86 17.99 6.25
C GLY A 165 -3.26 19.45 6.42
N ARG A 166 -4.02 20.03 5.49
CA ARG A 166 -4.57 21.39 5.58
C ARG A 166 -5.85 21.41 6.40
N GLY A 167 -6.04 22.44 7.24
CA GLY A 167 -7.21 22.57 8.10
C GLY A 167 -7.23 21.56 9.26
N MET A 168 -6.04 21.11 9.72
CA MET A 168 -5.87 20.27 10.90
C MET A 168 -5.19 21.02 12.03
N LYS A 169 -5.79 21.01 13.22
CA LYS A 169 -5.26 21.66 14.43
C LYS A 169 -5.36 20.73 15.62
N VAL A 170 -4.27 20.54 16.32
CA VAL A 170 -4.22 19.76 17.57
C VAL A 170 -4.58 20.65 18.75
N ALA A 171 -5.44 20.13 19.62
CA ALA A 171 -5.79 20.77 20.88
C ALA A 171 -5.44 19.82 22.04
N ARG A 172 -4.66 20.32 22.99
CA ARG A 172 -4.19 19.51 24.14
C ARG A 172 -5.03 19.71 25.39
N ASN A 173 -5.87 20.75 25.39
CA ASN A 173 -6.78 21.11 26.45
C ASN A 173 -7.98 21.89 25.91
N GLU A 174 -8.90 22.29 26.78
CA GLU A 174 -10.12 23.00 26.43
C GLU A 174 -9.87 24.37 25.80
N SER A 175 -8.90 25.13 26.31
CA SER A 175 -8.53 26.44 25.80
C SER A 175 -7.93 26.35 24.37
N ASP A 176 -7.08 25.35 24.14
CA ASP A 176 -6.51 25.10 22.82
C ASP A 176 -7.61 24.73 21.80
N LEU A 177 -8.64 23.99 22.24
CA LEU A 177 -9.70 23.52 21.35
C LEU A 177 -10.52 24.67 20.77
N VAL A 178 -10.84 25.69 21.55
CA VAL A 178 -11.56 26.88 21.07
C VAL A 178 -10.79 27.56 19.95
N HIS A 179 -9.48 27.79 20.14
CA HIS A 179 -8.61 28.37 19.11
C HIS A 179 -8.46 27.47 17.89
N ALA A 180 -8.30 26.16 18.12
CA ALA A 180 -8.16 25.17 17.06
C ALA A 180 -9.40 25.13 16.16
N LEU A 181 -10.60 25.19 16.71
CA LEU A 181 -11.87 25.23 15.96
C LEU A 181 -11.96 26.46 15.07
N GLN A 182 -11.72 27.65 15.62
CA GLN A 182 -11.80 28.91 14.87
C GLN A 182 -10.78 28.92 13.71
N THR A 183 -9.55 28.51 14.00
CA THR A 183 -8.48 28.48 13.00
C THR A 183 -8.75 27.44 11.92
N ALA A 184 -9.15 26.23 12.28
CA ALA A 184 -9.46 25.16 11.33
C ALA A 184 -10.62 25.51 10.42
N ARG A 185 -11.69 26.12 10.94
CA ARG A 185 -12.83 26.61 10.15
C ARG A 185 -12.43 27.69 9.16
N THR A 186 -11.64 28.67 9.60
CA THR A 186 -11.17 29.76 8.75
C THR A 186 -10.31 29.22 7.61
N GLU A 187 -9.37 28.32 7.91
CA GLU A 187 -8.52 27.69 6.90
C GLU A 187 -9.32 26.80 5.95
N ALA A 188 -10.31 26.04 6.47
CA ALA A 188 -11.16 25.18 5.67
C ALA A 188 -12.01 25.99 4.68
N LYS A 189 -12.62 27.08 5.15
CA LYS A 189 -13.40 27.98 4.30
C LYS A 189 -12.56 28.64 3.21
N ALA A 190 -11.36 29.08 3.56
CA ALA A 190 -10.44 29.70 2.59
C ALA A 190 -9.91 28.69 1.54
N ALA A 191 -9.64 27.44 1.95
CA ALA A 191 -9.03 26.44 1.08
C ALA A 191 -10.05 25.63 0.27
N PHE A 192 -11.23 25.36 0.81
CA PHE A 192 -12.20 24.41 0.28
C PHE A 192 -13.60 25.01 0.04
N GLY A 193 -13.85 26.27 0.49
CA GLY A 193 -15.16 26.91 0.40
C GLY A 193 -16.20 26.42 1.43
N ASP A 194 -15.83 25.42 2.25
CA ASP A 194 -16.65 24.81 3.30
C ASP A 194 -15.92 24.94 4.65
N ASP A 195 -16.61 25.38 5.69
CA ASP A 195 -16.08 25.57 7.04
C ASP A 195 -16.45 24.42 8.01
N ALA A 196 -17.06 23.36 7.50
CA ALA A 196 -17.38 22.19 8.29
C ALA A 196 -16.10 21.51 8.81
N VAL A 197 -16.09 21.26 10.11
CA VAL A 197 -14.99 20.59 10.82
C VAL A 197 -15.53 19.46 11.70
N TYR A 198 -14.70 18.45 11.95
CA TYR A 198 -14.99 17.36 12.88
C TYR A 198 -13.81 17.15 13.82
N LEU A 199 -14.05 16.46 14.93
CA LEU A 199 -13.06 16.14 15.94
C LEU A 199 -12.73 14.65 15.92
N GLU A 200 -11.43 14.35 16.17
CA GLU A 200 -10.97 13.00 16.43
C GLU A 200 -9.95 13.00 17.58
N LYS A 201 -9.76 11.83 18.21
CA LYS A 201 -8.62 11.60 19.10
C LYS A 201 -7.32 11.84 18.35
N TYR A 202 -6.42 12.63 18.93
CA TYR A 202 -5.07 12.80 18.38
C TYR A 202 -4.15 11.72 18.91
N LEU A 203 -3.45 11.06 18.01
CA LEU A 203 -2.46 10.04 18.32
C LEU A 203 -1.07 10.68 18.21
N GLU A 204 -0.26 10.55 19.28
CA GLU A 204 1.01 11.27 19.39
C GLU A 204 2.20 10.51 18.81
N LYS A 205 2.21 9.19 18.98
CA LYS A 205 3.29 8.29 18.52
C LYS A 205 2.74 7.01 17.91
N PRO A 206 1.79 7.10 16.98
CA PRO A 206 1.18 5.90 16.44
C PRO A 206 2.16 5.16 15.52
N ARG A 207 1.91 3.86 15.43
CA ARG A 207 2.49 3.02 14.38
C ARG A 207 1.47 2.85 13.25
N HIS A 208 1.97 2.67 12.04
CA HIS A 208 1.15 2.32 10.91
C HIS A 208 1.16 0.79 10.77
N ILE A 209 0.08 0.17 11.19
CA ILE A 209 -0.12 -1.28 11.13
C ILE A 209 -1.22 -1.58 10.12
N GLU A 210 -1.02 -2.58 9.31
CA GLU A 210 -2.00 -2.96 8.30
C GLU A 210 -2.21 -4.48 8.26
N ILE A 211 -3.44 -4.90 8.00
CA ILE A 211 -3.82 -6.32 7.97
C ILE A 211 -4.09 -6.73 6.53
N GLN A 212 -3.34 -7.73 6.05
CA GLN A 212 -3.59 -8.35 4.76
C GLN A 212 -4.79 -9.27 4.84
N VAL A 213 -5.77 -9.08 3.96
CA VAL A 213 -6.94 -9.94 3.83
C VAL A 213 -7.06 -10.50 2.42
N LEU A 214 -7.69 -11.67 2.33
CA LEU A 214 -8.13 -12.30 1.07
C LEU A 214 -9.56 -12.76 1.23
N GLY A 215 -10.40 -12.52 0.22
CA GLY A 215 -11.78 -13.00 0.18
C GLY A 215 -12.13 -13.61 -1.18
N ASP A 216 -12.95 -14.65 -1.19
CA ASP A 216 -13.37 -15.37 -2.42
C ASP A 216 -14.64 -14.80 -3.07
N GLY A 217 -15.24 -13.77 -2.47
CA GLY A 217 -16.51 -13.20 -2.92
C GLY A 217 -17.75 -14.05 -2.62
N GLN A 218 -17.59 -15.20 -1.97
CA GLN A 218 -18.65 -16.17 -1.66
C GLN A 218 -18.94 -16.25 -0.15
N GLY A 219 -18.35 -15.35 0.64
CA GLY A 219 -18.51 -15.30 2.10
C GLY A 219 -17.36 -15.94 2.88
N ASN A 220 -16.32 -16.43 2.20
CA ASN A 220 -15.09 -16.86 2.87
C ASN A 220 -14.04 -15.76 2.75
N ALA A 221 -13.38 -15.48 3.86
CA ALA A 221 -12.24 -14.56 3.89
C ALA A 221 -11.30 -14.93 5.04
N VAL A 222 -10.03 -14.66 4.84
CA VAL A 222 -8.93 -14.93 5.77
C VAL A 222 -8.08 -13.69 5.96
N HIS A 223 -7.34 -13.62 7.07
CA HIS A 223 -6.24 -12.69 7.25
C HIS A 223 -4.90 -13.42 7.19
N LEU A 224 -3.87 -12.73 6.73
CA LEU A 224 -2.52 -13.25 6.58
C LEU A 224 -1.52 -12.56 7.51
N GLY A 225 -2.00 -12.07 8.65
CA GLY A 225 -1.21 -11.31 9.61
C GLY A 225 -1.06 -9.83 9.21
N GLU A 226 -0.21 -9.16 9.98
CA GLU A 226 0.04 -7.74 9.82
C GLU A 226 1.38 -7.44 9.16
N ARG A 227 1.44 -6.19 8.66
CA ARG A 227 2.67 -5.48 8.31
C ARG A 227 2.77 -4.21 9.13
N ASP A 228 3.99 -3.84 9.47
CA ASP A 228 4.35 -2.56 10.08
C ASP A 228 5.00 -1.66 9.03
N CYS A 229 4.35 -0.56 8.73
CA CYS A 229 4.75 0.40 7.70
C CYS A 229 5.04 1.79 8.29
N SER A 230 5.51 1.83 9.54
CA SER A 230 5.70 3.08 10.28
C SER A 230 6.88 3.91 9.78
N LEU A 231 7.92 3.28 9.20
CA LEU A 231 9.03 4.03 8.61
C LEU A 231 8.61 4.60 7.25
N GLN A 232 8.14 5.84 7.29
CA GLN A 232 7.60 6.54 6.13
C GLN A 232 8.07 8.01 6.10
N ARG A 233 8.11 8.57 4.90
CA ARG A 233 8.41 9.98 4.66
C ARG A 233 7.26 10.62 3.88
N ARG A 234 6.67 11.67 4.43
CA ARG A 234 5.51 12.36 3.80
C ARG A 234 4.41 11.38 3.40
N HIS A 235 4.09 10.44 4.30
CA HIS A 235 3.13 9.35 4.10
C HIS A 235 3.52 8.33 3.01
N GLN A 236 4.75 8.35 2.51
CA GLN A 236 5.28 7.32 1.62
C GLN A 236 6.08 6.33 2.44
N LYS A 237 5.65 5.08 2.45
CA LYS A 237 6.32 3.97 3.11
C LYS A 237 7.67 3.73 2.42
N VAL A 238 8.73 3.49 3.17
CA VAL A 238 10.08 3.22 2.64
C VAL A 238 10.64 1.89 3.12
N TRP A 239 10.20 1.45 4.30
CA TRP A 239 10.60 0.21 4.95
C TRP A 239 9.37 -0.42 5.59
N GLU A 240 9.12 -1.67 5.27
CA GLU A 240 7.98 -2.44 5.77
C GLU A 240 8.46 -3.75 6.38
N GLU A 241 7.85 -4.16 7.48
CA GLU A 241 8.16 -5.44 8.12
C GLU A 241 6.89 -6.26 8.43
N ALA A 242 7.04 -7.56 8.38
CA ALA A 242 6.10 -8.56 8.86
C ALA A 242 6.91 -9.63 9.66
N THR A 243 6.56 -9.83 10.90
CA THR A 243 5.52 -9.25 11.76
C THR A 243 5.96 -7.93 12.39
N SER A 244 5.00 -7.12 12.88
CA SER A 244 5.34 -5.88 13.59
C SER A 244 6.11 -6.16 14.89
N PRO A 245 7.20 -5.43 15.17
CA PRO A 245 7.89 -5.53 16.46
C PRO A 245 7.07 -4.97 17.64
N ALA A 246 5.98 -4.22 17.36
CA ALA A 246 5.11 -3.64 18.38
C ALA A 246 3.94 -4.56 18.78
N LEU A 247 3.66 -5.63 18.04
CA LEU A 247 2.52 -6.51 18.30
C LEU A 247 2.95 -7.87 18.83
N ASN A 248 2.25 -8.34 19.86
CA ASN A 248 2.32 -9.74 20.27
C ASN A 248 1.36 -10.62 19.42
N ALA A 249 1.49 -11.93 19.55
CA ALA A 249 0.69 -12.89 18.78
C ALA A 249 -0.83 -12.77 19.05
N GLU A 250 -1.22 -12.46 20.28
CA GLU A 250 -2.62 -12.32 20.68
C GLU A 250 -3.28 -11.10 20.03
N ALA A 251 -2.61 -9.94 20.07
CA ALA A 251 -3.10 -8.70 19.43
C ALA A 251 -3.22 -8.89 17.91
N ARG A 252 -2.24 -9.56 17.27
CA ARG A 252 -2.27 -9.90 15.85
C ARG A 252 -3.49 -10.75 15.50
N GLU A 253 -3.70 -11.83 16.23
CA GLU A 253 -4.81 -12.74 15.98
C GLU A 253 -6.16 -12.06 16.18
N LYS A 254 -6.31 -11.28 17.26
CA LYS A 254 -7.54 -10.56 17.57
C LYS A 254 -7.94 -9.58 16.46
N ILE A 255 -7.02 -8.72 16.03
CA ILE A 255 -7.34 -7.74 14.98
C ILE A 255 -7.51 -8.41 13.61
N GLY A 256 -6.70 -9.43 13.31
CA GLY A 256 -6.82 -10.23 12.10
C GLY A 256 -8.18 -10.89 11.97
N ALA A 257 -8.66 -11.53 13.04
CA ALA A 257 -9.99 -12.15 13.07
C ALA A 257 -11.12 -11.14 12.88
N VAL A 258 -11.01 -9.93 13.45
CA VAL A 258 -11.97 -8.84 13.22
C VAL A 258 -12.01 -8.47 11.73
N CYS A 259 -10.83 -8.29 11.11
CA CYS A 259 -10.72 -7.94 9.69
C CYS A 259 -11.27 -9.05 8.78
N ALA A 260 -10.90 -10.31 9.02
CA ALA A 260 -11.41 -11.44 8.25
C ALA A 260 -12.94 -11.55 8.34
N LYS A 261 -13.51 -11.44 9.55
CA LYS A 261 -14.97 -11.44 9.76
C LYS A 261 -15.68 -10.29 9.05
N ALA A 262 -15.08 -9.10 9.02
CA ALA A 262 -15.61 -7.97 8.27
C ALA A 262 -15.66 -8.27 6.77
N MET A 263 -14.61 -8.86 6.21
CA MET A 263 -14.53 -9.23 4.80
C MET A 263 -15.51 -10.37 4.44
N GLN A 264 -15.74 -11.30 5.34
CA GLN A 264 -16.78 -12.34 5.19
C GLN A 264 -18.17 -11.71 5.05
N LYS A 265 -18.53 -10.77 5.96
CA LYS A 265 -19.82 -10.07 5.91
C LYS A 265 -20.01 -9.25 4.64
N LEU A 266 -18.95 -8.67 4.09
CA LEU A 266 -18.99 -7.95 2.82
C LEU A 266 -19.04 -8.87 1.61
N SER A 267 -18.81 -10.17 1.75
CA SER A 267 -18.49 -11.06 0.63
C SER A 267 -17.43 -10.43 -0.28
N TYR A 268 -16.34 -9.98 0.35
CA TYR A 268 -15.24 -9.30 -0.32
C TYR A 268 -14.56 -10.25 -1.32
N LEU A 269 -14.18 -9.72 -2.48
CA LEU A 269 -13.53 -10.49 -3.54
C LEU A 269 -12.10 -9.96 -3.76
N GLY A 270 -11.12 -10.85 -3.74
CA GLY A 270 -9.71 -10.54 -4.02
C GLY A 270 -8.89 -10.17 -2.80
N ALA A 271 -7.72 -9.61 -3.06
CA ALA A 271 -6.83 -9.10 -2.02
C ALA A 271 -7.26 -7.70 -1.56
N GLY A 272 -7.11 -7.45 -0.28
CA GLY A 272 -7.32 -6.13 0.32
C GLY A 272 -6.41 -5.94 1.52
N THR A 273 -6.20 -4.70 1.90
CA THR A 273 -5.42 -4.35 3.08
C THR A 273 -6.17 -3.31 3.90
N ILE A 274 -6.36 -3.60 5.18
CA ILE A 274 -7.02 -2.70 6.12
C ILE A 274 -5.94 -2.02 6.94
N GLU A 275 -5.82 -0.71 6.81
CA GLU A 275 -4.78 0.10 7.44
C GLU A 275 -5.27 0.72 8.75
N PHE A 276 -4.39 0.70 9.77
CA PHE A 276 -4.66 1.22 11.10
C PHE A 276 -3.51 2.11 11.59
N LEU A 277 -3.86 3.10 12.39
CA LEU A 277 -2.95 3.64 13.38
C LEU A 277 -3.06 2.79 14.65
N TYR A 278 -1.91 2.45 15.23
CA TYR A 278 -1.83 1.66 16.47
C TYR A 278 -1.06 2.45 17.53
N GLU A 279 -1.67 2.67 18.67
CA GLU A 279 -1.08 3.35 19.82
C GLU A 279 -1.68 2.81 21.11
N ASP A 280 -0.87 2.61 22.14
CA ASP A 280 -1.26 2.18 23.48
C ASP A 280 -2.14 0.90 23.51
N GLY A 281 -1.89 -0.05 22.61
CA GLY A 281 -2.63 -1.31 22.55
C GLY A 281 -3.91 -1.27 21.71
N GLU A 282 -4.28 -0.11 21.19
CA GLU A 282 -5.52 0.10 20.45
C GLU A 282 -5.29 0.34 18.95
N PHE A 283 -6.17 -0.21 18.13
CA PHE A 283 -6.17 -0.05 16.67
C PHE A 283 -7.22 0.97 16.25
N TYR A 284 -6.87 1.80 15.28
CA TYR A 284 -7.75 2.84 14.74
C TYR A 284 -7.72 2.82 13.22
N PHE A 285 -8.83 2.43 12.60
CA PHE A 285 -8.98 2.36 11.15
C PHE A 285 -8.64 3.69 10.47
N ILE A 286 -7.83 3.62 9.42
CA ILE A 286 -7.50 4.74 8.53
C ILE A 286 -8.28 4.59 7.22
N GLU A 287 -7.99 3.51 6.49
CA GLU A 287 -8.54 3.23 5.17
C GLU A 287 -8.41 1.75 4.82
N MET A 288 -9.06 1.34 3.74
CA MET A 288 -8.88 0.04 3.14
C MET A 288 -8.41 0.20 1.69
N ASN A 289 -7.26 -0.39 1.37
CA ASN A 289 -6.79 -0.50 0.00
C ASN A 289 -7.41 -1.74 -0.64
N THR A 290 -8.17 -1.53 -1.72
CA THR A 290 -8.92 -2.56 -2.43
C THR A 290 -8.12 -3.17 -3.58
N ARG A 291 -6.85 -3.45 -3.34
CA ARG A 291 -5.85 -3.95 -4.30
C ARG A 291 -4.71 -4.65 -3.60
N ILE A 292 -3.83 -5.26 -4.37
CA ILE A 292 -2.51 -5.65 -3.89
C ILE A 292 -1.68 -4.42 -3.53
N GLN A 293 -0.83 -4.50 -2.52
CA GLN A 293 0.07 -3.41 -2.14
C GLN A 293 1.51 -3.68 -2.57
N VAL A 294 2.35 -2.62 -2.57
CA VAL A 294 3.79 -2.72 -2.90
C VAL A 294 4.46 -3.72 -1.99
N GLU A 295 4.17 -3.66 -0.69
CA GLU A 295 4.75 -4.41 0.42
C GLU A 295 4.16 -5.83 0.64
N HIS A 296 3.31 -6.32 -0.29
CA HIS A 296 2.79 -7.69 -0.20
C HIS A 296 3.88 -8.78 -0.05
N PRO A 297 5.10 -8.62 -0.59
CA PRO A 297 6.13 -9.65 -0.49
C PRO A 297 6.53 -10.01 0.94
N VAL A 298 6.48 -9.10 1.92
CA VAL A 298 6.82 -9.47 3.30
C VAL A 298 5.78 -10.43 3.90
N THR A 299 4.51 -10.30 3.54
CA THR A 299 3.46 -11.24 3.91
C THR A 299 3.68 -12.60 3.23
N GLU A 300 4.00 -12.61 1.95
CA GLU A 300 4.33 -13.83 1.21
C GLU A 300 5.50 -14.58 1.83
N MET A 301 6.54 -13.87 2.26
CA MET A 301 7.74 -14.46 2.85
C MET A 301 7.49 -15.11 4.21
N ILE A 302 6.58 -14.60 5.02
CA ILE A 302 6.28 -15.16 6.34
C ILE A 302 5.18 -16.22 6.32
N THR A 303 4.36 -16.27 5.27
CA THR A 303 3.23 -17.20 5.15
C THR A 303 3.46 -18.32 4.13
N GLY A 304 4.33 -18.09 3.15
CA GLY A 304 4.51 -18.99 2.01
C GLY A 304 3.36 -18.96 1.01
N ILE A 305 2.43 -18.00 1.13
CA ILE A 305 1.26 -17.87 0.25
C ILE A 305 1.55 -16.85 -0.84
N ASP A 306 1.40 -17.24 -2.11
CA ASP A 306 1.50 -16.35 -3.27
C ASP A 306 0.21 -15.56 -3.45
N LEU A 307 0.22 -14.28 -3.04
CA LEU A 307 -0.94 -13.40 -3.07
C LEU A 307 -1.44 -13.09 -4.48
N VAL A 308 -0.54 -12.94 -5.44
CA VAL A 308 -0.89 -12.63 -6.83
C VAL A 308 -1.51 -13.86 -7.51
N ASN A 309 -0.96 -15.04 -7.23
CA ASN A 309 -1.54 -16.31 -7.70
C ASN A 309 -2.98 -16.47 -7.15
N GLU A 310 -3.18 -16.26 -5.85
CA GLU A 310 -4.51 -16.32 -5.23
C GLU A 310 -5.47 -15.27 -5.80
N GLN A 311 -5.04 -14.05 -6.09
CA GLN A 311 -5.89 -13.05 -6.76
C GLN A 311 -6.41 -13.56 -8.11
N ILE A 312 -5.55 -14.16 -8.91
CA ILE A 312 -5.92 -14.71 -10.24
C ILE A 312 -6.89 -15.88 -10.08
N ARG A 313 -6.61 -16.80 -9.16
CA ARG A 313 -7.46 -17.96 -8.88
C ARG A 313 -8.86 -17.56 -8.44
N ILE A 314 -8.95 -16.66 -7.44
CA ILE A 314 -10.21 -16.15 -6.90
C ILE A 314 -11.00 -15.40 -7.97
N ALA A 315 -10.35 -14.55 -8.76
CA ALA A 315 -11.02 -13.82 -9.84
C ALA A 315 -11.56 -14.75 -10.93
N SER A 316 -10.97 -15.94 -11.12
CA SER A 316 -11.48 -16.96 -12.05
C SER A 316 -12.69 -17.74 -11.49
N GLY A 317 -13.17 -17.41 -10.28
CA GLY A 317 -14.31 -18.05 -9.64
C GLY A 317 -13.97 -19.27 -8.77
N LEU A 318 -12.69 -19.56 -8.56
CA LEU A 318 -12.24 -20.59 -7.64
C LEU A 318 -12.34 -20.12 -6.19
N PRO A 319 -12.62 -21.00 -5.23
CA PRO A 319 -12.54 -20.65 -3.81
C PRO A 319 -11.10 -20.40 -3.39
N LEU A 320 -10.89 -19.83 -2.18
CA LEU A 320 -9.59 -19.80 -1.53
C LEU A 320 -8.95 -21.20 -1.51
N SER A 321 -7.65 -21.29 -1.80
CA SER A 321 -6.94 -22.59 -1.83
C SER A 321 -6.59 -23.11 -0.44
N PHE A 322 -6.84 -22.34 0.60
CA PHE A 322 -6.55 -22.64 2.02
C PHE A 322 -7.59 -22.01 2.93
N THR A 323 -7.65 -22.47 4.17
CA THR A 323 -8.48 -21.93 5.24
C THR A 323 -7.64 -21.06 6.18
N GLN A 324 -8.28 -20.36 7.13
CA GLN A 324 -7.54 -19.58 8.15
C GLN A 324 -6.61 -20.48 9.01
N GLU A 325 -7.00 -21.71 9.26
CA GLU A 325 -6.24 -22.67 10.06
C GLU A 325 -4.96 -23.14 9.36
N ASP A 326 -4.91 -23.06 8.02
CA ASP A 326 -3.75 -23.39 7.22
C ASP A 326 -2.71 -22.28 7.20
N VAL A 327 -3.11 -21.03 7.52
CA VAL A 327 -2.20 -19.88 7.55
C VAL A 327 -1.24 -20.01 8.72
N LYS A 328 0.05 -20.19 8.41
CA LYS A 328 1.12 -20.28 9.41
C LYS A 328 2.10 -19.14 9.20
N ILE A 329 2.28 -18.33 10.23
CA ILE A 329 3.28 -17.26 10.24
C ILE A 329 4.61 -17.86 10.71
N SER A 330 5.65 -17.73 9.90
CA SER A 330 6.97 -18.27 10.15
C SER A 330 8.06 -17.22 9.94
N GLY A 331 8.81 -16.95 11.00
CA GLY A 331 9.93 -16.01 10.95
C GLY A 331 9.50 -14.54 10.88
N HIS A 332 10.35 -13.75 10.24
CA HIS A 332 10.22 -12.31 10.09
C HIS A 332 10.71 -11.88 8.72
N ALA A 333 10.07 -10.91 8.10
CA ALA A 333 10.48 -10.38 6.80
C ALA A 333 10.56 -8.85 6.84
N ILE A 334 11.49 -8.28 6.07
CA ILE A 334 11.65 -6.83 5.91
C ILE A 334 11.76 -6.54 4.42
N GLU A 335 11.06 -5.51 3.96
CA GLU A 335 11.17 -4.95 2.62
C GLU A 335 11.75 -3.53 2.69
N CYS A 336 12.62 -3.20 1.75
CA CYS A 336 13.12 -1.85 1.50
C CYS A 336 12.78 -1.45 0.07
N ARG A 337 12.13 -0.29 -0.11
CA ARG A 337 11.83 0.27 -1.43
C ARG A 337 13.05 0.95 -2.02
N ILE A 338 13.61 0.37 -3.08
CA ILE A 338 14.76 0.94 -3.78
C ILE A 338 14.24 1.85 -4.87
N ASN A 339 14.36 3.15 -4.62
CA ASN A 339 13.92 4.20 -5.52
C ASN A 339 15.11 4.83 -6.25
N ALA A 340 14.90 5.23 -7.49
CA ALA A 340 15.83 6.07 -8.26
C ALA A 340 15.71 7.53 -7.78
N GLU A 341 16.27 7.81 -6.61
CA GLU A 341 16.19 9.08 -5.88
C GLU A 341 17.49 9.35 -5.13
N HIS A 342 17.81 10.63 -4.98
CA HIS A 342 18.89 11.03 -4.11
C HIS A 342 18.60 10.65 -2.66
N PRO A 343 19.50 9.95 -1.94
CA PRO A 343 19.21 9.31 -0.66
C PRO A 343 18.82 10.26 0.47
N SER A 344 19.25 11.53 0.43
CA SER A 344 18.95 12.52 1.49
C SER A 344 17.85 13.49 1.08
N THR A 345 17.81 13.94 -0.17
CA THR A 345 16.83 14.93 -0.64
C THR A 345 15.57 14.31 -1.24
N PHE A 346 15.65 13.04 -1.62
CA PHE A 346 14.59 12.28 -2.32
C PHE A 346 14.17 12.92 -3.66
N ARG A 347 15.07 13.70 -4.26
CA ARG A 347 14.85 14.21 -5.61
C ARG A 347 14.97 13.06 -6.60
N PRO A 348 14.00 12.85 -7.51
CA PRO A 348 14.08 11.83 -8.54
C PRO A 348 15.39 11.90 -9.35
N SER A 349 15.95 10.74 -9.64
CA SER A 349 17.19 10.56 -10.40
C SER A 349 16.93 9.65 -11.61
N PRO A 350 16.14 10.09 -12.61
CA PRO A 350 15.97 9.33 -13.85
C PRO A 350 17.30 9.27 -14.61
N GLY A 351 17.52 8.19 -15.32
CA GLY A 351 18.77 8.01 -16.08
C GLY A 351 18.97 6.57 -16.51
N THR A 352 20.13 6.27 -17.04
CA THR A 352 20.50 4.92 -17.50
C THR A 352 21.28 4.21 -16.40
N ILE A 353 20.86 3.02 -16.03
CA ILE A 353 21.56 2.14 -15.10
C ILE A 353 22.82 1.61 -15.79
N GLY A 354 24.00 2.05 -15.33
CA GLY A 354 25.29 1.61 -15.85
C GLY A 354 25.68 0.22 -15.38
N TYR A 355 25.40 -0.10 -14.12
CA TYR A 355 25.63 -1.41 -13.53
C TYR A 355 24.49 -1.76 -12.57
N PHE A 356 24.08 -3.04 -12.58
CA PHE A 356 23.01 -3.55 -11.71
C PHE A 356 23.37 -4.94 -11.20
N HIS A 357 23.62 -5.05 -9.89
CA HIS A 357 23.90 -6.32 -9.24
C HIS A 357 22.96 -6.46 -8.01
N PRO A 358 21.87 -7.24 -8.14
CA PRO A 358 20.99 -7.53 -7.01
C PRO A 358 21.64 -8.55 -6.07
N PRO A 359 21.43 -8.45 -4.76
CA PRO A 359 21.91 -9.42 -3.80
C PRO A 359 21.19 -10.76 -3.94
N GLY A 360 21.85 -11.83 -3.49
CA GLY A 360 21.31 -13.18 -3.51
C GLY A 360 21.47 -13.92 -2.19
N GLY A 361 21.20 -15.22 -2.23
CA GLY A 361 21.35 -16.16 -1.11
C GLY A 361 20.03 -16.45 -0.39
N LEU A 362 20.11 -17.37 0.58
CA LEU A 362 18.95 -17.86 1.32
C LEU A 362 18.19 -16.71 2.01
N GLY A 363 16.87 -16.65 1.80
CA GLY A 363 16.01 -15.64 2.41
C GLY A 363 16.24 -14.22 1.89
N VAL A 364 16.75 -14.09 0.67
CA VAL A 364 16.85 -12.80 -0.05
C VAL A 364 16.05 -12.89 -1.33
N ARG A 365 15.16 -11.93 -1.53
CA ARG A 365 14.33 -11.76 -2.72
C ARG A 365 14.47 -10.33 -3.22
N VAL A 366 14.58 -10.15 -4.53
CA VAL A 366 14.56 -8.83 -5.18
C VAL A 366 13.46 -8.82 -6.22
N ASP A 367 12.45 -8.00 -6.01
CA ASP A 367 11.40 -7.74 -7.00
C ASP A 367 11.76 -6.46 -7.76
N SER A 368 12.21 -6.62 -8.99
CA SER A 368 12.64 -5.52 -9.84
C SER A 368 12.45 -5.87 -11.31
N ALA A 369 12.14 -4.87 -12.12
CA ALA A 369 12.16 -4.95 -13.58
C ALA A 369 13.40 -4.24 -14.16
N ALA A 370 14.29 -3.72 -13.30
CA ALA A 370 15.51 -3.05 -13.72
C ALA A 370 16.60 -4.03 -14.17
N TYR A 371 17.44 -3.58 -15.05
CA TYR A 371 18.61 -4.32 -15.57
C TYR A 371 19.69 -3.34 -16.05
N GLN A 372 20.90 -3.82 -16.23
CA GLN A 372 22.00 -3.01 -16.76
C GLN A 372 21.66 -2.49 -18.17
N GLY A 373 21.81 -1.18 -18.37
CA GLY A 373 21.45 -0.48 -19.61
C GLY A 373 19.98 -0.02 -19.66
N TYR A 374 19.14 -0.38 -18.68
CA TYR A 374 17.77 0.11 -18.61
C TYR A 374 17.74 1.60 -18.33
N ARG A 375 16.95 2.33 -19.12
CA ARG A 375 16.72 3.76 -18.92
C ARG A 375 15.44 3.97 -18.10
N ILE A 376 15.59 4.52 -16.89
CA ILE A 376 14.47 4.88 -16.03
C ILE A 376 13.78 6.12 -16.59
N PRO A 377 12.49 6.02 -16.98
CA PRO A 377 11.77 7.16 -17.54
C PRO A 377 11.38 8.14 -16.42
N PRO A 378 11.43 9.47 -16.71
CA PRO A 378 11.08 10.50 -15.73
C PRO A 378 9.56 10.70 -15.52
N HIS A 379 8.72 9.92 -16.19
CA HIS A 379 7.27 10.11 -16.27
C HIS A 379 6.48 9.36 -15.20
N TYR A 380 7.12 8.45 -14.47
CA TYR A 380 6.46 7.53 -13.54
C TYR A 380 7.14 7.55 -12.18
N ASP A 381 6.58 6.78 -11.24
CA ASP A 381 7.16 6.58 -9.92
C ASP A 381 8.63 6.13 -10.00
N SER A 382 9.42 6.56 -9.03
CA SER A 382 10.87 6.29 -8.97
C SER A 382 11.23 4.88 -8.49
N LEU A 383 10.27 4.05 -8.08
CA LEU A 383 10.50 2.69 -7.58
C LEU A 383 11.14 1.81 -8.68
N ILE A 384 12.37 1.38 -8.47
CA ILE A 384 13.10 0.49 -9.40
C ILE A 384 13.21 -0.94 -8.91
N GLY A 385 12.96 -1.17 -7.63
CA GLY A 385 12.98 -2.50 -7.05
C GLY A 385 12.65 -2.51 -5.58
N LYS A 386 12.38 -3.70 -5.07
CA LYS A 386 12.16 -3.99 -3.64
C LYS A 386 13.17 -5.02 -3.23
N LEU A 387 13.92 -4.74 -2.17
CA LEU A 387 14.77 -5.72 -1.51
C LEU A 387 13.99 -6.30 -0.34
N ILE A 388 13.69 -7.58 -0.40
CA ILE A 388 12.97 -8.30 0.65
C ILE A 388 13.92 -9.34 1.27
N VAL A 389 13.96 -9.38 2.58
CA VAL A 389 14.72 -10.40 3.31
C VAL A 389 13.83 -11.12 4.32
N HIS A 390 14.12 -12.38 4.57
CA HIS A 390 13.42 -13.22 5.53
C HIS A 390 14.41 -13.93 6.44
N GLY A 391 14.11 -13.99 7.74
CA GLY A 391 14.88 -14.71 8.74
C GLY A 391 13.96 -15.41 9.75
N ARG A 392 14.49 -16.35 10.52
CA ARG A 392 13.72 -17.05 11.58
C ARG A 392 13.33 -16.10 12.72
N THR A 393 14.13 -15.07 12.93
CA THR A 393 13.91 -14.02 13.92
C THR A 393 14.17 -12.66 13.28
N ARG A 394 13.66 -11.58 13.91
CA ARG A 394 13.91 -10.20 13.45
C ARG A 394 15.41 -9.87 13.42
N ASN A 395 16.18 -10.30 14.41
CA ASN A 395 17.63 -10.12 14.43
C ASN A 395 18.33 -10.79 13.25
N GLU A 396 17.98 -12.05 12.95
CA GLU A 396 18.51 -12.75 11.78
C GLU A 396 18.14 -12.04 10.48
N CYS A 397 16.91 -11.53 10.40
CA CYS A 397 16.43 -10.75 9.28
C CYS A 397 17.23 -9.44 9.10
N LEU A 398 17.46 -8.67 10.17
CA LEU A 398 18.27 -7.45 10.14
C LEU A 398 19.73 -7.72 9.74
N MET A 399 20.34 -8.78 10.23
CA MET A 399 21.71 -9.16 9.83
C MET A 399 21.77 -9.55 8.35
N ARG A 400 20.75 -10.26 7.85
CA ARG A 400 20.63 -10.61 6.43
C ARG A 400 20.41 -9.40 5.56
N LEU A 401 19.56 -8.47 6.00
CA LEU A 401 19.33 -7.20 5.30
C LEU A 401 20.61 -6.38 5.20
N ARG A 402 21.37 -6.27 6.29
CA ARG A 402 22.64 -5.56 6.30
C ARG A 402 23.59 -6.12 5.24
N ARG A 403 23.78 -7.45 5.20
CA ARG A 403 24.62 -8.11 4.20
C ARG A 403 24.09 -7.88 2.78
N ALA A 404 22.77 -8.02 2.56
CA ALA A 404 22.16 -7.83 1.26
C ALA A 404 22.28 -6.37 0.74
N LEU A 405 22.14 -5.39 1.63
CA LEU A 405 22.34 -3.96 1.28
C LEU A 405 23.79 -3.63 0.92
N ASP A 406 24.77 -4.28 1.58
CA ASP A 406 26.19 -4.09 1.28
C ASP A 406 26.55 -4.73 -0.10
N GLU A 407 25.86 -5.81 -0.51
CA GLU A 407 26.02 -6.49 -1.79
C GLU A 407 25.26 -5.81 -2.95
N PHE A 408 24.15 -5.09 -2.67
CA PHE A 408 23.33 -4.48 -3.72
C PHE A 408 24.04 -3.28 -4.34
N VAL A 409 24.36 -3.39 -5.64
CA VAL A 409 25.06 -2.33 -6.39
C VAL A 409 24.19 -1.84 -7.55
N VAL A 410 23.95 -0.54 -7.58
CA VAL A 410 23.30 0.18 -8.68
C VAL A 410 24.14 1.41 -9.01
N GLU A 411 24.60 1.53 -10.25
CA GLU A 411 25.43 2.66 -10.71
C GLU A 411 24.79 3.38 -11.90
N GLY A 412 25.15 4.63 -12.07
CA GLY A 412 24.67 5.49 -13.15
C GLY A 412 23.48 6.38 -12.76
N ILE A 413 22.88 6.13 -11.59
CA ILE A 413 21.79 6.93 -11.00
C ILE A 413 21.95 6.98 -9.49
N ASP A 414 21.33 7.95 -8.84
CA ASP A 414 21.18 7.95 -7.39
C ASP A 414 20.07 6.99 -6.97
N THR A 415 20.26 6.34 -5.81
CA THR A 415 19.24 5.45 -5.22
C THR A 415 19.11 5.64 -3.72
N THR A 416 18.01 5.13 -3.14
CA THR A 416 17.77 5.12 -1.70
C THR A 416 18.61 4.08 -0.92
N LEU A 417 19.44 3.26 -1.58
CA LEU A 417 20.31 2.25 -0.92
C LEU A 417 21.17 2.82 0.22
N PRO A 418 21.81 4.00 0.10
CA PRO A 418 22.58 4.56 1.22
C PRO A 418 21.73 4.81 2.48
N LEU A 419 20.50 5.31 2.32
CA LEU A 419 19.58 5.51 3.44
C LEU A 419 19.33 4.18 4.20
N PHE A 420 19.07 3.10 3.50
CA PHE A 420 18.81 1.81 4.15
C PHE A 420 20.04 1.23 4.85
N ARG A 421 21.25 1.49 4.32
CA ARG A 421 22.50 1.14 4.99
C ARG A 421 22.69 1.88 6.32
N GLU A 422 22.17 3.09 6.45
CA GLU A 422 22.12 3.83 7.70
C GLU A 422 21.03 3.30 8.63
N LEU A 423 19.81 3.14 8.13
CA LEU A 423 18.66 2.68 8.91
C LEU A 423 18.90 1.31 9.56
N VAL A 424 19.45 0.34 8.83
CA VAL A 424 19.69 -1.02 9.36
C VAL A 424 20.74 -1.04 10.49
N ARG A 425 21.54 0.02 10.62
CA ARG A 425 22.57 0.19 11.68
C ARG A 425 22.10 1.08 12.81
N ASN A 426 20.97 1.77 12.66
CA ASN A 426 20.44 2.66 13.68
C ASN A 426 19.85 1.86 14.85
N ALA A 427 20.16 2.27 16.09
CA ALA A 427 19.75 1.56 17.30
C ALA A 427 18.22 1.53 17.48
N ASP A 428 17.53 2.64 17.24
CA ASP A 428 16.06 2.70 17.36
C ASP A 428 15.39 1.74 16.37
N VAL A 429 15.88 1.70 15.11
CA VAL A 429 15.38 0.76 14.09
C VAL A 429 15.64 -0.69 14.49
N GLN A 430 16.83 -0.99 15.01
CA GLN A 430 17.18 -2.33 15.49
C GLN A 430 16.30 -2.78 16.67
N ASN A 431 15.98 -1.86 17.58
CA ASN A 431 15.12 -2.14 18.73
C ASN A 431 13.62 -2.11 18.39
N GLY A 432 13.24 -1.58 17.23
CA GLY A 432 11.84 -1.37 16.88
C GLY A 432 11.22 -0.13 17.54
N ASP A 433 12.03 0.81 18.02
CA ASP A 433 11.62 2.02 18.75
C ASP A 433 11.40 3.19 17.79
N TYR A 434 10.36 3.11 16.97
CA TYR A 434 9.98 4.15 16.01
C TYR A 434 8.46 4.26 15.87
N ASP A 435 8.02 5.43 15.43
CA ASP A 435 6.64 5.77 15.09
C ASP A 435 6.57 6.34 13.66
N ILE A 436 5.37 6.74 13.19
CA ILE A 436 5.19 7.30 11.84
C ILE A 436 5.94 8.63 11.62
N HIS A 437 6.40 9.30 12.68
CA HIS A 437 7.11 10.57 12.61
C HIS A 437 8.64 10.42 12.73
N TRP A 438 9.10 9.22 13.10
CA TRP A 438 10.50 8.96 13.44
C TRP A 438 11.44 9.26 12.26
N LEU A 439 11.12 8.74 11.07
CA LEU A 439 11.99 8.91 9.88
C LEU A 439 12.12 10.37 9.46
N GLU A 440 11.05 11.15 9.53
CA GLU A 440 11.12 12.59 9.23
C GLU A 440 11.99 13.36 10.24
N LYS A 441 12.00 12.95 11.51
CA LYS A 441 12.89 13.52 12.52
C LYS A 441 14.35 13.13 12.26
N PHE A 442 14.57 11.86 11.91
CA PHE A 442 15.90 11.33 11.57
C PHE A 442 16.53 12.02 10.36
N LEU A 443 15.74 12.34 9.34
CA LEU A 443 16.18 12.97 8.10
C LEU A 443 16.38 14.50 8.20
N LYS A 444 15.94 15.15 9.30
CA LYS A 444 16.20 16.56 9.51
C LYS A 444 17.70 16.77 9.77
N PRO A 445 18.32 17.80 9.16
CA PRO A 445 19.68 18.16 9.53
C PRO A 445 19.76 18.34 11.05
N GLN A 446 20.72 17.66 11.68
CA GLN A 446 21.05 17.97 13.08
C GLN A 446 21.76 19.32 13.04
N ASP A 447 21.11 20.35 13.60
CA ASP A 447 21.76 21.64 13.85
C ASP A 447 22.91 21.37 14.84
N HIS A 448 24.12 21.35 14.29
CA HIS A 448 25.39 21.30 15.09
C HIS A 448 25.86 22.69 15.40
#